data_d9bf3f39cc340da737f51293915c1172
#
_entry.id   d9bf3f39cc340da737f51293915c1172
#
_cell.length_a   1.000
_cell.length_b   1.000
_cell.length_c   1.000
_cell.angle_alpha   90.00
_cell.angle_beta   90.00
_cell.angle_gamma   90.00
#
_symmetry.space_group_name_H-M   'P 1'
#
loop_
_entity.id
_entity.type
_entity.pdbx_description
1 polymer ?
#
loop_
_entity_poly.entity_id
_entity_poly.type
_entity_poly.pdbx_seq_one_letter_code
_entity_poly.pdbx_strand_id
1 'polypeptide(L)'
;MTPTNAHAITQVLVVDSRWPGWLAPQEMAAVARAHRDNVLHFAAAVPVDGQQQLLAAVTESGGAGLLPEPTETAAGGLLVATTVSDPEVQAALALDIPMTVVPSVRDATAQAVAAMRRALEIGQWERDQTHESLIPYLKEETAELIDAIYAFSQARDADRPQAAEDLRAELGDVLLQVLFHAEIAARRGDFDFSDVAESFVEKLRARSPYLFDGTTSLVPTEEQERLWQLGKAKK
;
A
#
# COMPACT_ATOMS: atom_id res chain seq x y z
N MET A 1 1.19 -22.05 -37.76
CA MET A 1 0.86 -21.57 -36.37
C MET A 1 -0.15 -20.48 -36.55
N THR A 2 -1.40 -20.78 -36.30
CA THR A 2 -2.54 -19.85 -36.34
C THR A 2 -2.40 -18.82 -35.22
N PRO A 3 -2.61 -17.51 -35.44
CA PRO A 3 -2.60 -16.55 -34.38
C PRO A 3 -3.81 -16.83 -33.47
N THR A 4 -3.52 -17.10 -32.21
CA THR A 4 -4.49 -17.20 -31.13
C THR A 4 -5.33 -15.92 -31.13
N ASN A 5 -6.64 -16.05 -31.13
CA ASN A 5 -7.63 -14.97 -31.04
C ASN A 5 -7.33 -14.09 -29.83
N ALA A 6 -6.54 -13.04 -30.02
CA ALA A 6 -6.35 -12.01 -29.01
C ALA A 6 -7.63 -11.18 -29.02
N HIS A 7 -8.57 -11.50 -28.11
CA HIS A 7 -9.67 -10.59 -27.84
C HIS A 7 -9.07 -9.24 -27.46
N ALA A 8 -9.51 -8.17 -28.13
CA ALA A 8 -9.03 -6.83 -27.84
C ALA A 8 -9.29 -6.50 -26.37
N ILE A 9 -8.26 -6.04 -25.66
CA ILE A 9 -8.41 -5.52 -24.29
C ILE A 9 -9.38 -4.34 -24.34
N THR A 10 -10.40 -4.37 -23.52
CA THR A 10 -11.43 -3.31 -23.43
C THR A 10 -11.51 -2.72 -22.02
N GLN A 11 -10.85 -3.35 -21.06
CA GLN A 11 -10.78 -2.88 -19.69
C GLN A 11 -9.46 -3.28 -19.03
N VAL A 12 -8.93 -2.41 -18.18
CA VAL A 12 -7.77 -2.68 -17.33
C VAL A 12 -8.19 -2.67 -15.87
N LEU A 13 -7.72 -3.66 -15.10
CA LEU A 13 -7.86 -3.72 -13.65
C LEU A 13 -6.47 -3.79 -13.01
N VAL A 14 -6.12 -2.78 -12.21
CA VAL A 14 -4.89 -2.79 -11.42
C VAL A 14 -5.22 -3.23 -10.01
N VAL A 15 -4.67 -4.39 -9.62
CA VAL A 15 -4.88 -5.05 -8.32
C VAL A 15 -3.67 -4.84 -7.41
N ASP A 16 -3.88 -4.97 -6.11
CA ASP A 16 -2.79 -4.91 -5.13
C ASP A 16 -1.95 -6.19 -5.17
N SER A 17 -0.66 -6.07 -5.43
CA SER A 17 0.23 -7.24 -5.50
C SER A 17 0.36 -8.00 -4.18
N ARG A 18 0.07 -7.36 -3.05
CA ARG A 18 0.09 -7.98 -1.71
C ARG A 18 -1.17 -8.82 -1.44
N TRP A 19 -2.31 -8.39 -1.99
CA TRP A 19 -3.62 -9.01 -1.81
C TRP A 19 -4.42 -9.01 -3.11
N PRO A 20 -3.99 -9.76 -4.14
CA PRO A 20 -4.59 -9.71 -5.48
C PRO A 20 -6.08 -10.07 -5.49
N GLY A 21 -6.51 -10.90 -4.56
CA GLY A 21 -7.91 -11.30 -4.40
C GLY A 21 -8.78 -10.34 -3.58
N TRP A 22 -8.24 -9.25 -3.07
CA TRP A 22 -9.01 -8.29 -2.27
C TRP A 22 -9.67 -7.25 -3.16
N LEU A 23 -10.81 -7.63 -3.71
CA LEU A 23 -11.59 -6.89 -4.71
C LEU A 23 -12.96 -6.52 -4.14
N ALA A 24 -13.51 -5.37 -4.57
CA ALA A 24 -14.91 -5.10 -4.35
C ALA A 24 -15.78 -6.03 -5.24
N PRO A 25 -17.07 -6.22 -4.91
CA PRO A 25 -17.93 -7.15 -5.64
C PRO A 25 -18.00 -6.93 -7.16
N GLN A 26 -17.90 -5.69 -7.60
CA GLN A 26 -17.94 -5.33 -9.02
C GLN A 26 -16.67 -5.74 -9.77
N GLU A 27 -15.47 -5.56 -9.18
CA GLU A 27 -14.20 -6.01 -9.75
C GLU A 27 -14.13 -7.54 -9.75
N MET A 28 -14.61 -8.17 -8.67
CA MET A 28 -14.68 -9.62 -8.55
C MET A 28 -15.58 -10.22 -9.63
N ALA A 29 -16.75 -9.60 -9.88
CA ALA A 29 -17.66 -10.00 -10.95
C ALA A 29 -17.03 -9.81 -12.35
N ALA A 30 -16.25 -8.74 -12.56
CA ALA A 30 -15.56 -8.51 -13.82
C ALA A 30 -14.49 -9.59 -14.10
N VAL A 31 -13.67 -9.92 -13.10
CA VAL A 31 -12.67 -11.00 -13.21
C VAL A 31 -13.33 -12.35 -13.44
N ALA A 32 -14.38 -12.70 -12.68
CA ALA A 32 -15.13 -13.95 -12.82
C ALA A 32 -15.70 -14.11 -14.24
N ARG A 33 -16.25 -13.05 -14.79
CA ARG A 33 -16.80 -13.02 -16.15
C ARG A 33 -15.71 -13.22 -17.19
N ALA A 34 -14.65 -12.41 -17.13
CA ALA A 34 -13.54 -12.50 -18.06
C ALA A 34 -12.84 -13.86 -18.03
N HIS A 35 -12.74 -14.47 -16.85
CA HIS A 35 -12.18 -15.81 -16.69
C HIS A 35 -13.08 -16.89 -17.34
N ARG A 36 -14.39 -16.85 -17.09
CA ARG A 36 -15.36 -17.77 -17.68
C ARG A 36 -15.39 -17.68 -19.19
N ASP A 37 -15.34 -16.46 -19.72
CA ASP A 37 -15.42 -16.18 -21.15
C ASP A 37 -14.06 -16.36 -21.85
N ASN A 38 -13.03 -16.77 -21.11
CA ASN A 38 -11.66 -16.98 -21.61
C ASN A 38 -11.03 -15.73 -22.26
N VAL A 39 -11.33 -14.56 -21.69
CA VAL A 39 -10.84 -13.25 -22.14
C VAL A 39 -10.09 -12.50 -21.02
N LEU A 40 -9.71 -13.22 -19.94
CA LEU A 40 -8.87 -12.70 -18.86
C LEU A 40 -7.40 -12.81 -19.28
N HIS A 41 -6.70 -11.69 -19.20
CA HIS A 41 -5.26 -11.57 -19.48
C HIS A 41 -4.56 -11.05 -18.25
N PHE A 42 -3.37 -11.58 -17.96
CA PHE A 42 -2.49 -11.05 -16.92
C PHE A 42 -1.29 -10.40 -17.58
N ALA A 43 -0.96 -9.18 -17.16
CA ALA A 43 0.28 -8.54 -17.59
C ALA A 43 1.49 -9.40 -17.18
N ALA A 44 2.55 -9.35 -17.97
CA ALA A 44 3.72 -10.22 -17.80
C ALA A 44 4.38 -10.08 -16.39
N ALA A 45 4.23 -8.90 -15.77
CA ALA A 45 4.77 -8.63 -14.44
C ALA A 45 3.93 -9.23 -13.28
N VAL A 46 2.73 -9.78 -13.54
CA VAL A 46 1.89 -10.38 -12.49
C VAL A 46 2.41 -11.78 -12.13
N PRO A 47 2.92 -12.01 -10.91
CA PRO A 47 3.45 -13.31 -10.50
C PRO A 47 2.39 -14.42 -10.58
N VAL A 48 2.81 -15.64 -10.89
CA VAL A 48 1.90 -16.80 -11.05
C VAL A 48 1.10 -17.09 -9.79
N ASP A 49 1.72 -16.98 -8.63
CA ASP A 49 1.05 -17.13 -7.33
C ASP A 49 0.00 -16.04 -7.10
N GLY A 50 0.27 -14.80 -7.49
CA GLY A 50 -0.71 -13.71 -7.47
C GLY A 50 -1.91 -13.96 -8.39
N GLN A 51 -1.68 -14.51 -9.60
CA GLN A 51 -2.75 -14.94 -10.49
C GLN A 51 -3.62 -16.03 -9.86
N GLN A 52 -2.99 -17.01 -9.22
CA GLN A 52 -3.69 -18.11 -8.54
C GLN A 52 -4.51 -17.61 -7.34
N GLN A 53 -3.96 -16.71 -6.52
CA GLN A 53 -4.67 -16.10 -5.40
C GLN A 53 -5.91 -15.32 -5.87
N LEU A 54 -5.78 -14.54 -6.94
CA LEU A 54 -6.91 -13.80 -7.52
C LEU A 54 -8.01 -14.75 -7.99
N LEU A 55 -7.65 -15.78 -8.74
CA LEU A 55 -8.62 -16.76 -9.27
C LEU A 55 -9.28 -17.57 -8.15
N ALA A 56 -8.53 -17.95 -7.11
CA ALA A 56 -9.06 -18.64 -5.94
C ALA A 56 -10.10 -17.77 -5.22
N ALA A 57 -9.77 -16.50 -4.93
CA ALA A 57 -10.69 -15.57 -4.26
C ALA A 57 -12.00 -15.37 -5.04
N VAL A 58 -11.92 -15.28 -6.37
CA VAL A 58 -13.09 -15.14 -7.23
C VAL A 58 -13.93 -16.44 -7.25
N THR A 59 -13.31 -17.60 -7.19
CA THR A 59 -13.98 -18.90 -7.16
C THR A 59 -14.67 -19.15 -5.82
N GLU A 60 -13.98 -18.90 -4.71
CA GLU A 60 -14.47 -19.09 -3.34
C GLU A 60 -15.62 -18.14 -2.99
N SER A 61 -15.62 -16.94 -3.54
CA SER A 61 -16.70 -15.96 -3.34
C SER A 61 -18.02 -16.33 -4.02
N GLY A 62 -18.11 -17.50 -4.61
CA GLY A 62 -19.32 -18.01 -5.24
C GLY A 62 -19.75 -17.20 -6.46
N GLY A 63 -18.82 -16.90 -7.35
CA GLY A 63 -18.98 -16.00 -8.51
C GLY A 63 -20.21 -16.18 -9.40
N ALA A 64 -21.06 -17.19 -9.14
CA ALA A 64 -22.33 -17.41 -9.82
C ALA A 64 -23.52 -16.61 -9.24
N GLY A 65 -23.43 -16.16 -7.98
CA GLY A 65 -24.54 -15.45 -7.29
C GLY A 65 -24.45 -13.92 -7.32
N LEU A 66 -23.30 -13.35 -7.70
CA LEU A 66 -23.04 -11.89 -7.70
C LEU A 66 -23.22 -11.25 -9.08
N LEU A 67 -23.52 -12.03 -10.11
CA LEU A 67 -23.63 -11.50 -11.46
C LEU A 67 -25.05 -10.98 -11.70
N PRO A 68 -25.24 -9.70 -12.00
CA PRO A 68 -26.45 -9.27 -12.70
C PRO A 68 -26.52 -10.03 -14.03
N GLU A 69 -27.77 -10.35 -14.47
CA GLU A 69 -28.03 -10.95 -15.77
C GLU A 69 -27.21 -10.27 -16.88
N PRO A 70 -26.69 -11.01 -17.85
CA PRO A 70 -25.84 -10.48 -18.89
C PRO A 70 -26.57 -9.40 -19.69
N THR A 71 -26.22 -8.16 -19.45
CA THR A 71 -26.45 -7.13 -20.47
C THR A 71 -25.51 -7.44 -21.62
N GLU A 72 -26.07 -7.58 -22.83
CA GLU A 72 -25.36 -7.87 -24.08
C GLU A 72 -24.31 -6.78 -24.43
N THR A 73 -23.20 -6.81 -23.73
CA THR A 73 -22.01 -6.08 -24.16
C THR A 73 -20.97 -7.12 -24.55
N ALA A 74 -20.51 -7.05 -25.79
CA ALA A 74 -19.50 -7.95 -26.35
C ALA A 74 -18.37 -8.18 -25.34
N ALA A 75 -18.03 -9.46 -25.12
CA ALA A 75 -16.98 -9.86 -24.19
C ALA A 75 -15.63 -9.31 -24.65
N GLY A 76 -15.29 -8.13 -24.16
CA GLY A 76 -13.97 -7.54 -24.34
C GLY A 76 -13.00 -8.11 -23.35
N GLY A 77 -11.70 -8.16 -23.69
CA GLY A 77 -10.64 -8.67 -22.83
C GLY A 77 -10.44 -7.79 -21.60
N LEU A 78 -10.24 -8.41 -20.42
CA LEU A 78 -9.83 -7.77 -19.18
C LEU A 78 -8.34 -8.01 -18.96
N LEU A 79 -7.54 -6.94 -18.94
CA LEU A 79 -6.13 -6.98 -18.54
C LEU A 79 -6.01 -6.73 -17.05
N VAL A 80 -5.41 -7.67 -16.33
CA VAL A 80 -5.08 -7.53 -14.91
C VAL A 80 -3.58 -7.24 -14.76
N ALA A 81 -3.24 -6.20 -14.01
CA ALA A 81 -1.87 -5.80 -13.70
C ALA A 81 -1.74 -5.45 -12.22
N THR A 82 -0.52 -5.31 -11.72
CA THR A 82 -0.24 -4.93 -10.33
C THR A 82 0.30 -3.51 -10.20
N THR A 83 0.59 -2.84 -11.30
CA THR A 83 1.05 -1.45 -11.32
C THR A 83 0.52 -0.73 -12.55
N VAL A 84 0.23 0.56 -12.37
CA VAL A 84 -0.17 1.44 -13.48
C VAL A 84 0.99 1.65 -14.46
N SER A 85 2.24 1.60 -14.00
CA SER A 85 3.44 1.78 -14.85
C SER A 85 3.81 0.55 -15.69
N ASP A 86 3.03 -0.53 -15.62
CA ASP A 86 3.23 -1.69 -16.48
C ASP A 86 3.13 -1.30 -17.96
N PRO A 87 4.06 -1.75 -18.83
CA PRO A 87 4.05 -1.41 -20.26
C PRO A 87 2.75 -1.76 -20.99
N GLU A 88 2.10 -2.88 -20.64
CA GLU A 88 0.83 -3.29 -21.24
C GLU A 88 -0.31 -2.38 -20.79
N VAL A 89 -0.30 -1.94 -19.51
CA VAL A 89 -1.25 -0.94 -19.00
C VAL A 89 -1.05 0.41 -19.70
N GLN A 90 0.19 0.86 -19.86
CA GLN A 90 0.50 2.12 -20.55
C GLN A 90 0.07 2.07 -22.03
N ALA A 91 0.26 0.94 -22.70
CA ALA A 91 -0.22 0.74 -24.06
C ALA A 91 -1.75 0.78 -24.15
N ALA A 92 -2.46 0.20 -23.19
CA ALA A 92 -3.91 0.24 -23.12
C ALA A 92 -4.44 1.66 -22.85
N LEU A 93 -3.80 2.40 -21.95
CA LEU A 93 -4.14 3.80 -21.67
C LEU A 93 -3.94 4.72 -22.88
N ALA A 94 -2.90 4.48 -23.68
CA ALA A 94 -2.67 5.21 -24.93
C ALA A 94 -3.77 4.98 -25.99
N LEU A 95 -4.61 3.96 -25.80
CA LEU A 95 -5.79 3.64 -26.63
C LEU A 95 -7.11 4.06 -25.98
N ASP A 96 -7.06 4.89 -24.92
CA ASP A 96 -8.22 5.33 -24.12
C ASP A 96 -9.03 4.17 -23.49
N ILE A 97 -8.38 3.02 -23.25
CA ILE A 97 -9.04 1.89 -22.58
C ILE A 97 -9.29 2.24 -21.12
N PRO A 98 -10.53 2.08 -20.61
CA PRO A 98 -10.86 2.41 -19.22
C PRO A 98 -10.09 1.53 -18.24
N MET A 99 -9.58 2.18 -17.16
CA MET A 99 -8.82 1.52 -16.12
C MET A 99 -9.50 1.69 -14.76
N THR A 100 -9.61 0.60 -14.04
CA THR A 100 -9.97 0.57 -12.63
C THR A 100 -8.73 0.24 -11.80
N VAL A 101 -8.47 1.04 -10.76
CA VAL A 101 -7.41 0.78 -9.78
C VAL A 101 -8.08 0.50 -8.45
N VAL A 102 -7.84 -0.68 -7.87
CA VAL A 102 -8.44 -1.03 -6.57
C VAL A 102 -7.98 -0.06 -5.47
N PRO A 103 -8.84 0.27 -4.50
CA PRO A 103 -8.53 1.27 -3.47
C PRO A 103 -7.23 1.00 -2.69
N SER A 104 -6.91 -0.27 -2.41
CA SER A 104 -5.69 -0.65 -1.71
C SER A 104 -4.39 -0.28 -2.45
N VAL A 105 -4.40 -0.25 -3.77
CA VAL A 105 -3.25 0.24 -4.58
C VAL A 105 -3.06 1.75 -4.42
N ARG A 106 -4.14 2.49 -4.13
CA ARG A 106 -4.12 3.94 -3.90
C ARG A 106 -3.79 4.32 -2.46
N ASP A 107 -3.64 3.35 -1.57
CA ASP A 107 -3.20 3.59 -0.20
C ASP A 107 -1.80 4.23 -0.22
N ALA A 108 -1.71 5.45 0.32
CA ALA A 108 -0.46 6.22 0.32
C ALA A 108 0.67 5.50 1.07
N THR A 109 0.35 4.76 2.14
CA THR A 109 1.33 3.98 2.89
C THR A 109 1.89 2.84 2.03
N ALA A 110 1.02 2.13 1.33
CA ALA A 110 1.42 1.09 0.40
C ALA A 110 2.28 1.63 -0.75
N GLN A 111 1.92 2.79 -1.28
CA GLN A 111 2.71 3.46 -2.33
C GLN A 111 4.08 3.87 -1.82
N ALA A 112 4.19 4.38 -0.59
CA ALA A 112 5.47 4.75 0.02
C ALA A 112 6.40 3.53 0.18
N VAL A 113 5.87 2.40 0.68
CA VAL A 113 6.61 1.14 0.78
C VAL A 113 7.07 0.66 -0.60
N ALA A 114 6.18 0.69 -1.60
CA ALA A 114 6.51 0.27 -2.97
C ALA A 114 7.56 1.19 -3.61
N ALA A 115 7.48 2.50 -3.37
CA ALA A 115 8.46 3.46 -3.86
C ALA A 115 9.85 3.20 -3.26
N MET A 116 9.94 2.95 -1.95
CA MET A 116 11.22 2.64 -1.30
C MET A 116 11.81 1.32 -1.79
N ARG A 117 11.00 0.27 -1.93
CA ARG A 117 11.44 -0.98 -2.55
C ARG A 117 12.00 -0.75 -3.94
N ARG A 118 11.28 0.02 -4.76
CA ARG A 118 11.73 0.34 -6.11
C ARG A 118 13.02 1.15 -6.14
N ALA A 119 13.19 2.11 -5.23
CA ALA A 119 14.41 2.89 -5.10
C ALA A 119 15.63 1.98 -4.85
N LEU A 120 15.53 1.04 -3.92
CA LEU A 120 16.61 0.09 -3.64
C LEU A 120 16.80 -0.96 -4.76
N GLU A 121 15.80 -1.21 -5.61
CA GLU A 121 15.96 -2.11 -6.76
C GLU A 121 16.80 -1.51 -7.87
N ILE A 122 16.59 -0.23 -8.20
CA ILE A 122 17.17 0.43 -9.38
C ILE A 122 18.17 1.53 -9.06
N GLY A 123 18.11 2.14 -7.85
CA GLY A 123 19.02 3.18 -7.42
C GLY A 123 20.30 2.59 -6.85
N GLN A 124 21.45 2.95 -7.42
CA GLN A 124 22.73 2.45 -6.93
C GLN A 124 23.08 3.03 -5.57
N TRP A 125 22.84 4.32 -5.36
CA TRP A 125 23.10 4.96 -4.08
C TRP A 125 22.29 4.32 -2.94
N GLU A 126 21.02 4.07 -3.17
CA GLU A 126 20.10 3.45 -2.21
C GLU A 126 20.52 2.01 -1.87
N ARG A 127 20.98 1.27 -2.88
CA ARG A 127 21.46 -0.13 -2.70
C ARG A 127 22.73 -0.22 -1.86
N ASP A 128 23.58 0.79 -1.93
CA ASP A 128 24.87 0.83 -1.22
C ASP A 128 24.73 1.28 0.24
N GLN A 129 23.50 1.74 0.66
CA GLN A 129 23.28 2.19 2.03
C GLN A 129 23.20 1.02 3.02
N THR A 130 23.64 1.30 4.24
CA THR A 130 23.51 0.44 5.41
C THR A 130 22.77 1.19 6.51
N HIS A 131 22.34 0.47 7.57
CA HIS A 131 21.75 1.11 8.74
C HIS A 131 22.67 2.19 9.33
N GLU A 132 23.99 1.93 9.37
CA GLU A 132 24.97 2.86 9.91
C GLU A 132 25.17 4.07 9.00
N SER A 133 25.24 3.88 7.68
CA SER A 133 25.46 4.99 6.73
C SER A 133 24.30 5.98 6.70
N LEU A 134 23.11 5.56 7.10
CA LEU A 134 21.91 6.40 7.17
C LEU A 134 21.79 7.19 8.49
N ILE A 135 22.59 6.90 9.52
CA ILE A 135 22.53 7.62 10.80
C ILE A 135 22.68 9.15 10.65
N PRO A 136 23.63 9.68 9.83
CA PRO A 136 23.72 11.13 9.63
C PRO A 136 22.42 11.75 9.10
N TYR A 137 21.82 11.15 8.09
CA TYR A 137 20.55 11.61 7.50
C TYR A 137 19.40 11.56 8.52
N LEU A 138 19.23 10.45 9.25
CA LEU A 138 18.22 10.37 10.31
C LEU A 138 18.35 11.49 11.36
N LYS A 139 19.59 11.89 11.69
CA LYS A 139 19.84 13.01 12.63
C LYS A 139 19.46 14.36 12.01
N GLU A 140 19.77 14.56 10.73
CA GLU A 140 19.43 15.76 9.97
C GLU A 140 17.92 15.92 9.88
N GLU A 141 17.20 14.94 9.34
CA GLU A 141 15.73 14.94 9.23
C GLU A 141 15.03 15.13 10.60
N THR A 142 15.59 14.51 11.64
CA THR A 142 15.04 14.69 13.00
C THR A 142 15.22 16.12 13.51
N ALA A 143 16.33 16.78 13.17
CA ALA A 143 16.57 18.17 13.56
C ALA A 143 15.64 19.12 12.77
N GLU A 144 15.48 18.92 11.48
CA GLU A 144 14.58 19.69 10.62
C GLU A 144 13.12 19.54 11.05
N LEU A 145 12.68 18.32 11.38
CA LEU A 145 11.36 18.10 11.97
C LEU A 145 11.16 18.87 13.28
N ILE A 146 12.16 18.92 14.17
CA ILE A 146 12.08 19.69 15.42
C ILE A 146 11.91 21.17 15.12
N ASP A 147 12.65 21.71 14.17
CA ASP A 147 12.56 23.12 13.76
C ASP A 147 11.19 23.43 13.15
N ALA A 148 10.68 22.56 12.29
CA ALA A 148 9.33 22.68 11.71
C ALA A 148 8.22 22.61 12.77
N ILE A 149 8.35 21.77 13.81
CA ILE A 149 7.41 21.73 14.96
C ILE A 149 7.40 23.08 15.68
N TYR A 150 8.57 23.67 15.95
CA TYR A 150 8.65 24.98 16.57
C TYR A 150 8.06 26.08 15.69
N ALA A 151 8.38 26.08 14.40
CA ALA A 151 7.83 27.03 13.44
C ALA A 151 6.29 26.94 13.39
N PHE A 152 5.75 25.73 13.29
CA PHE A 152 4.31 25.49 13.27
C PHE A 152 3.62 25.95 14.57
N SER A 153 4.24 25.71 15.73
CA SER A 153 3.68 26.10 17.03
C SER A 153 3.64 27.62 17.23
N GLN A 154 4.54 28.37 16.58
CA GLN A 154 4.66 29.83 16.69
C GLN A 154 4.00 30.57 15.52
N ALA A 155 3.54 29.83 14.49
CA ALA A 155 2.94 30.42 13.30
C ALA A 155 1.65 31.19 13.63
N ARG A 156 1.52 32.41 13.09
CA ARG A 156 0.27 33.19 13.11
C ARG A 156 -0.70 32.60 12.08
N ASP A 157 -1.98 32.98 12.17
CA ASP A 157 -3.02 32.47 11.29
C ASP A 157 -2.67 32.60 9.79
N ALA A 158 -2.04 33.72 9.41
CA ALA A 158 -1.63 33.96 8.01
C ALA A 158 -0.51 33.02 7.53
N ASP A 159 0.41 32.64 8.42
CA ASP A 159 1.58 31.83 8.10
C ASP A 159 1.34 30.33 8.36
N ARG A 160 0.27 30.01 9.06
CA ARG A 160 -0.05 28.65 9.50
C ARG A 160 -0.20 27.62 8.37
N PRO A 161 -0.81 27.95 7.20
CA PRO A 161 -0.88 26.99 6.10
C PRO A 161 0.49 26.58 5.57
N GLN A 162 1.44 27.51 5.45
CA GLN A 162 2.80 27.18 5.02
C GLN A 162 3.55 26.37 6.08
N ALA A 163 3.49 26.77 7.34
CA ALA A 163 4.11 26.03 8.43
C ALA A 163 3.54 24.60 8.60
N ALA A 164 2.27 24.38 8.28
CA ALA A 164 1.66 23.06 8.26
C ALA A 164 2.18 22.20 7.10
N GLU A 165 2.41 22.82 5.94
CA GLU A 165 2.99 22.12 4.78
C GLU A 165 4.44 21.74 5.04
N ASP A 166 5.23 22.63 5.63
CA ASP A 166 6.62 22.37 5.99
C ASP A 166 6.70 21.24 7.04
N LEU A 167 5.88 21.28 8.09
CA LEU A 167 5.81 20.21 9.08
C LEU A 167 5.40 18.87 8.46
N ARG A 168 4.49 18.88 7.49
CA ARG A 168 4.06 17.68 6.76
C ARG A 168 5.22 17.10 5.93
N ALA A 169 6.02 17.94 5.30
CA ALA A 169 7.18 17.53 4.53
C ALA A 169 8.21 16.83 5.45
N GLU A 170 8.60 17.46 6.54
CA GLU A 170 9.58 16.90 7.48
C GLU A 170 9.12 15.58 8.13
N LEU A 171 7.82 15.45 8.40
CA LEU A 171 7.25 14.15 8.83
C LEU A 171 7.40 13.09 7.73
N GLY A 172 7.29 13.49 6.47
CA GLY A 172 7.54 12.61 5.31
C GLY A 172 8.99 12.15 5.24
N ASP A 173 9.95 13.04 5.52
CA ASP A 173 11.40 12.73 5.47
C ASP A 173 11.81 11.81 6.63
N VAL A 174 11.25 12.00 7.83
CA VAL A 174 11.43 11.01 8.92
C VAL A 174 10.80 9.67 8.56
N LEU A 175 9.61 9.65 7.91
CA LEU A 175 8.99 8.40 7.43
C LEU A 175 9.87 7.72 6.37
N LEU A 176 10.51 8.49 5.47
CA LEU A 176 11.46 7.97 4.49
C LEU A 176 12.58 7.19 5.20
N GLN A 177 13.16 7.72 6.28
CA GLN A 177 14.18 7.01 7.06
C GLN A 177 13.66 5.67 7.62
N VAL A 178 12.44 5.66 8.16
CA VAL A 178 11.81 4.42 8.68
C VAL A 178 11.64 3.38 7.56
N LEU A 179 11.11 3.80 6.40
CA LEU A 179 10.91 2.93 5.25
C LEU A 179 12.23 2.41 4.68
N PHE A 180 13.26 3.26 4.65
CA PHE A 180 14.60 2.89 4.16
C PHE A 180 15.21 1.77 5.03
N HIS A 181 15.19 1.97 6.35
CA HIS A 181 15.67 0.96 7.30
C HIS A 181 14.88 -0.34 7.20
N ALA A 182 13.55 -0.26 7.05
CA ALA A 182 12.70 -1.44 6.89
C ALA A 182 13.01 -2.22 5.61
N GLU A 183 13.24 -1.52 4.48
CA GLU A 183 13.58 -2.18 3.21
C GLU A 183 14.98 -2.79 3.23
N ILE A 184 15.97 -2.17 3.89
CA ILE A 184 17.30 -2.77 4.09
C ILE A 184 17.18 -4.08 4.88
N ALA A 185 16.38 -4.11 5.94
CA ALA A 185 16.15 -5.30 6.75
C ALA A 185 15.40 -6.39 5.97
N ALA A 186 14.35 -6.01 5.21
CA ALA A 186 13.57 -6.93 4.40
C ALA A 186 14.43 -7.69 3.37
N ARG A 187 15.40 -7.01 2.74
CA ARG A 187 16.35 -7.62 1.80
C ARG A 187 17.28 -8.64 2.44
N ARG A 188 17.48 -8.57 3.75
CA ARG A 188 18.24 -9.55 4.53
C ARG A 188 17.38 -10.68 5.07
N GLY A 189 16.04 -10.56 4.98
CA GLY A 189 15.08 -11.48 5.55
C GLY A 189 14.91 -11.34 7.06
N ASP A 190 15.26 -10.16 7.63
CA ASP A 190 15.18 -9.91 9.06
C ASP A 190 13.77 -9.48 9.47
N PHE A 191 13.22 -8.41 8.87
CA PHE A 191 11.88 -7.88 9.07
C PHE A 191 11.54 -6.87 7.96
N ASP A 192 10.26 -6.56 7.78
CA ASP A 192 9.80 -5.55 6.83
C ASP A 192 9.02 -4.40 7.51
N PHE A 193 8.46 -3.47 6.71
CA PHE A 193 7.68 -2.36 7.24
C PHE A 193 6.39 -2.81 7.94
N SER A 194 5.80 -3.93 7.54
CA SER A 194 4.61 -4.48 8.21
C SER A 194 4.96 -4.92 9.64
N ASP A 195 6.10 -5.57 9.84
CA ASP A 195 6.60 -5.96 11.15
C ASP A 195 6.89 -4.73 12.03
N VAL A 196 7.43 -3.65 11.45
CA VAL A 196 7.64 -2.37 12.16
C VAL A 196 6.31 -1.79 12.63
N ALA A 197 5.31 -1.74 11.74
CA ALA A 197 3.96 -1.26 12.07
C ALA A 197 3.28 -2.15 13.13
N GLU A 198 3.41 -3.46 13.02
CA GLU A 198 2.88 -4.42 14.00
C GLU A 198 3.52 -4.23 15.38
N SER A 199 4.84 -4.06 15.44
CA SER A 199 5.55 -3.80 16.70
C SER A 199 5.06 -2.53 17.41
N PHE A 200 4.68 -1.50 16.64
CA PHE A 200 4.04 -0.30 17.18
C PHE A 200 2.66 -0.60 17.77
N VAL A 201 1.81 -1.33 17.04
CA VAL A 201 0.46 -1.72 17.50
C VAL A 201 0.56 -2.59 18.75
N GLU A 202 1.45 -3.58 18.79
CA GLU A 202 1.68 -4.43 19.95
C GLU A 202 2.12 -3.63 21.17
N LYS A 203 3.02 -2.65 20.98
CA LYS A 203 3.42 -1.73 22.03
C LYS A 203 2.22 -0.99 22.62
N LEU A 204 1.32 -0.49 21.77
CA LEU A 204 0.10 0.18 22.22
C LEU A 204 -0.87 -0.79 22.91
N ARG A 205 -1.03 -2.00 22.39
CA ARG A 205 -1.85 -3.04 23.07
C ARG A 205 -1.37 -3.31 24.49
N ALA A 206 -0.05 -3.37 24.66
CA ALA A 206 0.54 -3.63 25.98
C ALA A 206 0.46 -2.43 26.92
N ARG A 207 0.57 -1.19 26.43
CA ARG A 207 0.71 0.02 27.25
C ARG A 207 -0.54 0.90 27.31
N SER A 208 -1.45 0.75 26.37
CA SER A 208 -2.68 1.53 26.23
C SER A 208 -3.85 0.62 25.84
N PRO A 209 -4.16 -0.43 26.64
CA PRO A 209 -5.15 -1.44 26.27
C PRO A 209 -6.55 -0.87 26.04
N TYR A 210 -6.89 0.28 26.63
CA TYR A 210 -8.15 0.99 26.40
C TYR A 210 -8.40 1.37 24.95
N LEU A 211 -7.37 1.40 24.10
CA LEU A 211 -7.52 1.63 22.65
C LEU A 211 -8.12 0.42 21.92
N PHE A 212 -8.15 -0.75 22.55
CA PHE A 212 -8.50 -2.02 21.90
C PHE A 212 -9.60 -2.83 22.64
N ASP A 213 -10.08 -2.36 23.81
CA ASP A 213 -11.04 -3.06 24.67
C ASP A 213 -12.49 -2.57 24.53
N GLY A 214 -12.74 -1.66 23.57
CA GLY A 214 -14.06 -1.08 23.33
C GLY A 214 -14.38 0.14 24.21
N THR A 215 -13.42 0.66 24.95
CA THR A 215 -13.60 1.90 25.74
C THR A 215 -13.98 3.07 24.82
N THR A 216 -15.09 3.75 25.15
CA THR A 216 -15.61 4.90 24.38
C THR A 216 -15.56 6.21 25.16
N SER A 217 -15.27 6.17 26.46
CA SER A 217 -15.14 7.35 27.32
C SER A 217 -13.72 7.88 27.35
N LEU A 218 -13.58 9.16 27.69
CA LEU A 218 -12.26 9.78 27.90
C LEU A 218 -11.54 9.06 29.06
N VAL A 219 -10.31 8.61 28.82
CA VAL A 219 -9.45 7.98 29.84
C VAL A 219 -8.61 9.08 30.48
N PRO A 220 -8.67 9.24 31.82
CA PRO A 220 -7.86 10.24 32.51
C PRO A 220 -6.36 10.04 32.34
N THR A 221 -5.58 11.12 32.33
CA THR A 221 -4.12 11.09 32.15
C THR A 221 -3.42 10.18 33.18
N GLU A 222 -3.84 10.24 34.44
CA GLU A 222 -3.29 9.41 35.53
C GLU A 222 -3.45 7.91 35.25
N GLU A 223 -4.61 7.52 34.72
CA GLU A 223 -4.86 6.12 34.33
C GLU A 223 -4.03 5.72 33.11
N GLN A 224 -3.90 6.61 32.13
CA GLN A 224 -3.03 6.38 30.95
C GLN A 224 -1.57 6.16 31.39
N GLU A 225 -1.04 7.00 32.27
CA GLU A 225 0.31 6.89 32.79
C GLU A 225 0.51 5.60 33.59
N ARG A 226 -0.46 5.24 34.45
CA ARG A 226 -0.44 4.01 35.21
C ARG A 226 -0.35 2.77 34.31
N LEU A 227 -1.22 2.70 33.30
CA LEU A 227 -1.24 1.61 32.33
C LEU A 227 0.06 1.54 31.50
N TRP A 228 0.58 2.69 31.11
CA TRP A 228 1.83 2.78 30.36
C TRP A 228 3.03 2.22 31.15
N GLN A 229 3.13 2.55 32.45
CA GLN A 229 4.19 2.02 33.30
C GLN A 229 4.03 0.51 33.54
N LEU A 230 2.81 0.03 33.76
CA LEU A 230 2.55 -1.41 33.89
C LEU A 230 2.93 -2.18 32.63
N GLY A 231 2.62 -1.64 31.45
CA GLY A 231 2.99 -2.27 30.17
C GLY A 231 4.50 -2.26 29.92
N LYS A 232 5.24 -1.27 30.44
CA LYS A 232 6.71 -1.27 30.40
C LYS A 232 7.33 -2.35 31.29
N ALA A 233 6.75 -2.62 32.44
CA ALA A 233 7.28 -3.58 33.41
C ALA A 233 7.09 -5.05 32.99
N LYS A 234 6.26 -5.32 31.96
CA LYS A 234 6.00 -6.68 31.44
C LYS A 234 7.00 -7.11 30.35
N LYS A 235 7.94 -6.26 29.96
CA LYS A 235 9.08 -6.58 29.09
C LYS A 235 10.29 -7.00 29.92
#